data_b3e3f5ba2d6aa44fb39307873cdcf0a7
#
_entry.id   b3e3f5ba2d6aa44fb39307873cdcf0a7
#
_cell.length_a   1.000
_cell.length_b   1.000
_cell.length_c   1.000
_cell.angle_alpha   90.00
_cell.angle_beta   90.00
_cell.angle_gamma   90.00
#
_symmetry.space_group_name_H-M   'P 1'
#
loop_
_entity.id
_entity.type
_entity.pdbx_description
1 polymer ?
#
loop_
_entity_poly.entity_id
_entity_poly.type
_entity_poly.pdbx_seq_one_letter_code
_entity_poly.pdbx_strand_id
1 'polypeptide(L)'
;MDEPLADAASVALYFVNREASKQVKVCLSGEGADEFFGGDNIYKEPFTVTWYDKIPLPIRRAIGAVADLLPPVHGINFLVRRGKPLAERYIGNTNLMDEHRKKKLLKNYHPGKLPTDLSRPYFELSKGQDAVTQMETCDLNLWMVGDILLKADKMSMANSLELRVPFLDRKVFELASHIPTKCKVNANQTKIAMRGAAEKTIPAKTADKKKLGFPVPVRAWLRDEQYAGVVRKAFNTPAAEQFFRTKELNAMLDQHISGKRDNWRQIWCIFMFLVWYDEYFVKR
;
A
#
# COMPACT_ATOMS: atom_id res chain seq x y z
N MET A 1 5.70 -14.75 10.88
CA MET A 1 6.36 -14.24 9.67
C MET A 1 7.80 -13.93 10.03
N ASP A 2 8.71 -14.33 9.18
CA ASP A 2 10.16 -14.12 9.31
C ASP A 2 10.61 -12.69 8.92
N GLU A 3 9.71 -11.94 8.31
CA GLU A 3 9.90 -10.53 7.94
C GLU A 3 8.79 -9.65 8.56
N PRO A 4 9.10 -8.40 8.94
CA PRO A 4 8.10 -7.49 9.50
C PRO A 4 7.19 -6.93 8.39
N LEU A 5 6.04 -7.55 8.20
CA LEU A 5 5.03 -7.11 7.23
C LEU A 5 3.94 -6.29 7.93
N ALA A 6 3.68 -5.10 7.44
CA ALA A 6 2.73 -4.16 8.03
C ALA A 6 1.40 -4.03 7.25
N ASP A 7 1.15 -4.87 6.25
CA ASP A 7 -0.17 -4.87 5.61
C ASP A 7 -1.22 -5.53 6.54
N ALA A 8 -2.19 -4.73 6.98
CA ALA A 8 -3.26 -5.19 7.84
C ALA A 8 -4.12 -6.30 7.20
N ALA A 9 -4.17 -6.37 5.87
CA ALA A 9 -4.91 -7.41 5.15
C ALA A 9 -4.35 -8.82 5.43
N SER A 10 -3.07 -8.94 5.82
CA SER A 10 -2.46 -10.22 6.20
C SER A 10 -3.21 -10.92 7.34
N VAL A 11 -3.73 -10.14 8.31
CA VAL A 11 -4.50 -10.69 9.44
C VAL A 11 -5.78 -11.37 8.95
N ALA A 12 -6.57 -10.69 8.13
CA ALA A 12 -7.80 -11.27 7.60
C ALA A 12 -7.51 -12.43 6.64
N LEU A 13 -6.46 -12.31 5.84
CA LEU A 13 -6.03 -13.36 4.91
C LEU A 13 -5.63 -14.65 5.65
N TYR A 14 -4.96 -14.54 6.80
CA TYR A 14 -4.66 -15.68 7.65
C TYR A 14 -5.93 -16.46 8.04
N PHE A 15 -6.96 -15.75 8.52
CA PHE A 15 -8.21 -16.41 8.93
C PHE A 15 -8.98 -17.00 7.76
N VAL A 16 -9.01 -16.33 6.59
CA VAL A 16 -9.63 -16.88 5.37
C VAL A 16 -8.92 -18.16 4.94
N ASN A 17 -7.59 -18.17 4.91
CA ASN A 17 -6.81 -19.33 4.55
C ASN A 17 -6.99 -20.48 5.56
N ARG A 18 -7.11 -20.17 6.85
CA ARG A 18 -7.39 -21.16 7.89
C ARG A 18 -8.75 -21.84 7.68
N GLU A 19 -9.77 -21.08 7.33
CA GLU A 19 -11.07 -21.69 7.05
C GLU A 19 -11.09 -22.48 5.73
N ALA A 20 -10.43 -21.96 4.68
CA ALA A 20 -10.32 -22.65 3.40
C ALA A 20 -9.55 -23.98 3.51
N SER A 21 -8.47 -24.02 4.29
CA SER A 21 -7.63 -25.22 4.46
C SER A 21 -8.36 -26.41 5.10
N LYS A 22 -9.47 -26.16 5.78
CA LYS A 22 -10.36 -27.21 6.31
C LYS A 22 -11.11 -27.95 5.20
N GLN A 23 -11.29 -27.34 4.03
CA GLN A 23 -12.11 -27.87 2.94
C GLN A 23 -11.27 -28.27 1.72
N VAL A 24 -10.18 -27.55 1.43
CA VAL A 24 -9.35 -27.74 0.23
C VAL A 24 -7.86 -27.66 0.56
N LYS A 25 -7.04 -28.28 -0.30
CA LYS A 25 -5.56 -28.20 -0.21
C LYS A 25 -4.98 -27.12 -1.11
N VAL A 26 -5.70 -26.74 -2.16
CA VAL A 26 -5.29 -25.74 -3.16
C VAL A 26 -6.44 -24.79 -3.39
N CYS A 27 -6.15 -23.49 -3.50
CA CYS A 27 -7.13 -22.51 -3.95
C CYS A 27 -6.52 -21.52 -4.93
N LEU A 28 -7.38 -20.83 -5.69
CA LEU A 28 -6.99 -19.80 -6.63
C LEU A 28 -7.24 -18.43 -6.01
N SER A 29 -6.31 -17.50 -6.21
CA SER A 29 -6.41 -16.11 -5.78
C SER A 29 -6.43 -15.16 -6.96
N GLY A 30 -6.99 -13.96 -6.75
CA GLY A 30 -7.08 -12.89 -7.72
C GLY A 30 -5.87 -11.94 -7.75
N GLU A 31 -4.78 -12.27 -7.06
CA GLU A 31 -3.59 -11.42 -7.01
C GLU A 31 -2.99 -11.19 -8.40
N GLY A 32 -2.48 -9.99 -8.64
CA GLY A 32 -1.93 -9.56 -9.94
C GLY A 32 -2.94 -8.97 -10.92
N ALA A 33 -4.24 -9.19 -10.68
CA ALA A 33 -5.27 -8.66 -11.56
C ALA A 33 -5.37 -7.11 -11.53
N ASP A 34 -5.01 -6.49 -10.43
CA ASP A 34 -5.01 -5.04 -10.30
C ASP A 34 -3.83 -4.42 -11.05
N GLU A 35 -2.66 -5.00 -10.93
CA GLU A 35 -1.42 -4.51 -11.52
C GLU A 35 -1.35 -4.75 -13.03
N PHE A 36 -1.94 -5.84 -13.53
CA PHE A 36 -1.93 -6.14 -14.97
C PHE A 36 -3.04 -5.42 -15.75
N PHE A 37 -4.18 -5.16 -15.11
CA PHE A 37 -5.37 -4.63 -15.77
C PHE A 37 -5.81 -3.25 -15.24
N GLY A 38 -4.93 -2.54 -14.55
CA GLY A 38 -5.20 -1.19 -14.07
C GLY A 38 -6.32 -1.13 -13.02
N GLY A 39 -6.29 -2.02 -12.02
CA GLY A 39 -7.39 -2.20 -11.07
C GLY A 39 -7.35 -1.26 -9.86
N ASP A 40 -6.20 -0.75 -9.49
CA ASP A 40 -6.07 0.13 -8.36
C ASP A 40 -6.61 1.54 -8.62
N ASN A 41 -7.33 2.10 -7.65
CA ASN A 41 -7.91 3.43 -7.78
C ASN A 41 -6.85 4.53 -7.98
N ILE A 42 -5.63 4.30 -7.54
CA ILE A 42 -4.53 5.25 -7.72
C ILE A 42 -4.17 5.42 -9.21
N TYR A 43 -4.39 4.39 -10.03
CA TYR A 43 -4.16 4.46 -11.49
C TYR A 43 -5.12 5.41 -12.22
N LYS A 44 -6.20 5.87 -11.57
CA LYS A 44 -7.05 6.94 -12.08
C LYS A 44 -6.42 8.33 -11.95
N GLU A 45 -5.41 8.48 -11.08
CA GLU A 45 -4.79 9.78 -10.80
C GLU A 45 -4.35 10.53 -12.07
N PRO A 46 -3.71 9.91 -13.08
CA PRO A 46 -3.31 10.61 -14.30
C PRO A 46 -4.47 11.21 -15.11
N PHE A 47 -5.68 10.69 -14.94
CA PHE A 47 -6.87 11.15 -15.68
C PHE A 47 -7.70 12.18 -14.90
N THR A 48 -7.32 12.49 -13.66
CA THR A 48 -8.04 13.45 -12.80
C THR A 48 -7.31 14.78 -12.78
N VAL A 49 -8.07 15.90 -12.80
CA VAL A 49 -7.53 17.27 -12.64
C VAL A 49 -6.36 17.57 -13.60
N THR A 50 -6.49 17.14 -14.84
CA THR A 50 -5.43 17.24 -15.88
C THR A 50 -5.04 18.69 -16.21
N TRP A 51 -5.94 19.66 -15.96
CA TRP A 51 -5.64 21.07 -16.15
C TRP A 51 -4.48 21.57 -15.27
N TYR A 52 -4.35 21.02 -14.03
CA TYR A 52 -3.27 21.38 -13.13
C TYR A 52 -1.90 20.93 -13.65
N ASP A 53 -1.85 19.82 -14.37
CA ASP A 53 -0.59 19.32 -14.95
C ASP A 53 -0.08 20.17 -16.13
N LYS A 54 -0.92 21.06 -16.68
CA LYS A 54 -0.51 22.05 -17.68
C LYS A 54 0.29 23.20 -17.08
N ILE A 55 0.23 23.39 -15.75
CA ILE A 55 1.05 24.38 -15.05
C ILE A 55 2.51 23.89 -15.05
N PRO A 56 3.49 24.76 -15.40
CA PRO A 56 4.90 24.40 -15.38
C PRO A 56 5.35 23.82 -14.04
N LEU A 57 6.17 22.76 -14.08
CA LEU A 57 6.61 22.02 -12.87
C LEU A 57 7.24 22.91 -11.79
N PRO A 58 8.08 23.93 -12.09
CA PRO A 58 8.62 24.82 -11.06
C PRO A 58 7.53 25.55 -10.26
N ILE A 59 6.48 26.01 -10.95
CA ILE A 59 5.34 26.68 -10.29
C ILE A 59 4.57 25.68 -9.41
N ARG A 60 4.31 24.47 -9.93
CA ARG A 60 3.65 23.41 -9.13
C ARG A 60 4.48 23.00 -7.93
N ARG A 61 5.81 22.98 -8.03
CA ARG A 61 6.71 22.71 -6.90
C ARG A 61 6.61 23.79 -5.83
N ALA A 62 6.58 25.06 -6.22
CA ALA A 62 6.41 26.17 -5.29
C ALA A 62 5.04 26.10 -4.57
N ILE A 63 3.96 25.85 -5.32
CA ILE A 63 2.62 25.65 -4.74
C ILE A 63 2.62 24.47 -3.76
N GLY A 64 3.21 23.35 -4.16
CA GLY A 64 3.30 22.15 -3.32
C GLY A 64 4.10 22.38 -2.03
N ALA A 65 5.22 23.12 -2.10
CA ALA A 65 6.02 23.47 -0.94
C ALA A 65 5.27 24.36 0.05
N VAL A 66 4.53 25.37 -0.44
CA VAL A 66 3.67 26.21 0.41
C VAL A 66 2.53 25.38 1.01
N ALA A 67 1.90 24.52 0.22
CA ALA A 67 0.83 23.63 0.68
C ALA A 67 1.29 22.67 1.79
N ASP A 68 2.53 22.18 1.74
CA ASP A 68 3.10 21.27 2.76
C ASP A 68 3.26 21.92 4.15
N LEU A 69 3.30 23.25 4.20
CA LEU A 69 3.35 24.01 5.45
C LEU A 69 1.97 24.19 6.11
N LEU A 70 0.89 23.92 5.36
CA LEU A 70 -0.48 24.11 5.85
C LEU A 70 -0.97 22.86 6.61
N PRO A 71 -1.95 23.01 7.51
CA PRO A 71 -2.60 21.88 8.16
C PRO A 71 -3.19 20.92 7.12
N PRO A 72 -3.20 19.59 7.37
CA PRO A 72 -3.67 18.58 6.44
C PRO A 72 -5.20 18.65 6.29
N VAL A 73 -5.70 19.53 5.43
CA VAL A 73 -7.09 19.61 5.02
C VAL A 73 -7.30 19.00 3.64
N HIS A 74 -8.57 18.78 3.29
CA HIS A 74 -8.92 18.20 1.98
C HIS A 74 -8.34 19.03 0.83
N GLY A 75 -7.68 18.37 -0.12
CA GLY A 75 -7.03 19.01 -1.28
C GLY A 75 -5.54 19.38 -1.08
N ILE A 76 -5.07 19.62 0.14
CA ILE A 76 -3.66 19.95 0.39
C ILE A 76 -2.74 18.82 -0.11
N ASN A 77 -3.05 17.56 0.23
CA ASN A 77 -2.27 16.41 -0.23
C ASN A 77 -2.19 16.32 -1.76
N PHE A 78 -3.23 16.75 -2.47
CA PHE A 78 -3.22 16.80 -3.92
C PHE A 78 -2.15 17.78 -4.43
N LEU A 79 -2.10 19.01 -3.89
CA LEU A 79 -1.15 20.04 -4.28
C LEU A 79 0.29 19.60 -3.99
N VAL A 80 0.54 19.05 -2.80
CA VAL A 80 1.86 18.52 -2.40
C VAL A 80 2.31 17.40 -3.34
N ARG A 81 1.43 16.45 -3.65
CA ARG A 81 1.76 15.33 -4.55
C ARG A 81 1.97 15.79 -5.98
N ARG A 82 1.05 16.58 -6.53
CA ARG A 82 1.12 17.08 -7.92
C ARG A 82 2.20 18.15 -8.12
N GLY A 83 2.74 18.72 -7.06
CA GLY A 83 3.97 19.54 -7.07
C GLY A 83 5.22 18.75 -7.47
N LYS A 84 5.15 17.41 -7.51
CA LYS A 84 6.27 16.54 -7.85
C LYS A 84 5.98 15.76 -9.15
N PRO A 85 7.00 15.45 -9.97
CA PRO A 85 6.82 14.53 -11.10
C PRO A 85 6.44 13.13 -10.59
N LEU A 86 5.91 12.30 -11.50
CA LEU A 86 5.40 10.98 -11.14
C LEU A 86 6.46 10.12 -10.42
N ALA A 87 7.66 10.05 -10.95
CA ALA A 87 8.76 9.27 -10.38
C ALA A 87 9.21 9.74 -8.97
N GLU A 88 8.90 10.98 -8.56
CA GLU A 88 9.21 11.49 -7.23
C GLU A 88 8.05 11.30 -6.23
N ARG A 89 6.81 11.15 -6.71
CA ARG A 89 5.61 11.06 -5.85
C ARG A 89 5.02 9.66 -5.75
N TYR A 90 5.36 8.77 -6.66
CA TYR A 90 4.82 7.41 -6.71
C TYR A 90 5.90 6.37 -6.39
N ILE A 91 5.66 5.62 -5.36
CA ILE A 91 6.50 4.52 -4.89
C ILE A 91 5.64 3.30 -4.52
N GLY A 92 4.52 3.13 -5.23
CA GLY A 92 3.47 2.21 -4.85
C GLY A 92 2.61 2.73 -3.69
N ASN A 93 1.78 1.88 -3.14
CA ASN A 93 0.91 2.21 -2.00
C ASN A 93 1.63 2.22 -0.64
N THR A 94 2.96 2.15 -0.63
CA THR A 94 3.80 1.88 0.54
C THR A 94 4.29 3.13 1.26
N ASN A 95 4.10 4.34 0.73
CA ASN A 95 4.58 5.56 1.38
C ASN A 95 3.74 5.91 2.61
N LEU A 96 4.14 5.41 3.76
CA LEU A 96 3.44 5.62 5.03
C LEU A 96 3.93 6.85 5.80
N MET A 97 5.17 7.29 5.58
CA MET A 97 5.81 8.29 6.43
C MET A 97 6.88 9.07 5.67
N ASP A 98 6.78 10.38 5.74
CA ASP A 98 7.82 11.29 5.23
C ASP A 98 9.09 11.27 6.08
N GLU A 99 10.20 11.78 5.52
CA GLU A 99 11.51 11.79 6.18
C GLU A 99 11.53 12.65 7.46
N HIS A 100 10.76 13.73 7.50
CA HIS A 100 10.65 14.59 8.70
C HIS A 100 10.06 13.81 9.88
N ARG A 101 8.99 13.04 9.64
CA ARG A 101 8.37 12.19 10.67
C ARG A 101 9.28 11.05 11.10
N LYS A 102 9.98 10.40 10.15
CA LYS A 102 10.95 9.34 10.47
C LYS A 102 12.04 9.89 11.40
N LYS A 103 12.60 11.06 11.08
CA LYS A 103 13.60 11.73 11.92
C LYS A 103 13.08 12.06 13.31
N LYS A 104 11.79 12.41 13.43
CA LYS A 104 11.15 12.69 14.72
C LYS A 104 10.93 11.43 15.56
N LEU A 105 10.59 10.31 14.94
CA LEU A 105 10.24 9.06 15.61
C LEU A 105 11.46 8.20 15.95
N LEU A 106 12.46 8.12 15.04
CA LEU A 106 13.62 7.26 15.21
C LEU A 106 14.67 7.91 16.12
N LYS A 107 15.25 7.13 17.03
CA LYS A 107 16.37 7.59 17.89
C LYS A 107 17.62 7.86 17.07
N ASN A 108 18.03 6.88 16.27
CA ASN A 108 19.22 6.91 15.45
C ASN A 108 18.80 6.97 13.98
N TYR A 109 18.26 8.14 13.59
CA TYR A 109 17.90 8.35 12.21
C TYR A 109 19.15 8.59 11.36
N HIS A 110 19.38 7.68 10.44
CA HIS A 110 20.34 7.86 9.36
C HIS A 110 19.58 7.85 8.03
N PRO A 111 19.71 8.87 7.19
CA PRO A 111 19.11 8.84 5.86
C PRO A 111 19.79 7.71 5.06
N GLY A 112 19.09 6.62 4.90
CA GLY A 112 19.47 5.53 4.02
C GLY A 112 19.02 5.81 2.58
N LYS A 113 18.74 4.75 1.82
CA LYS A 113 18.09 4.90 0.52
C LYS A 113 16.71 5.52 0.72
N LEU A 114 16.40 6.56 -0.02
CA LEU A 114 15.08 7.13 -0.07
C LEU A 114 14.11 6.17 -0.81
N PRO A 115 12.83 6.19 -0.51
CA PRO A 115 11.86 5.39 -1.27
C PRO A 115 11.93 5.61 -2.78
N THR A 116 12.22 6.85 -3.21
CA THR A 116 12.44 7.20 -4.62
C THR A 116 13.69 6.55 -5.22
N ASP A 117 14.70 6.21 -4.41
CA ASP A 117 15.88 5.49 -4.91
C ASP A 117 15.55 4.01 -5.21
N LEU A 118 14.57 3.45 -4.48
CA LEU A 118 14.09 2.09 -4.74
C LEU A 118 13.20 2.02 -5.98
N SER A 119 12.37 3.03 -6.23
CA SER A 119 11.47 3.05 -7.39
C SER A 119 12.12 3.54 -8.68
N ARG A 120 13.21 4.34 -8.59
CA ARG A 120 13.89 4.93 -9.74
C ARG A 120 14.25 3.93 -10.86
N PRO A 121 14.83 2.75 -10.60
CA PRO A 121 15.16 1.79 -11.65
C PRO A 121 13.95 1.39 -12.50
N TYR A 122 12.77 1.30 -11.89
CA TYR A 122 11.55 0.87 -12.57
C TYR A 122 10.91 2.00 -13.39
N PHE A 123 11.06 3.25 -12.94
CA PHE A 123 10.70 4.41 -13.74
C PHE A 123 11.64 4.61 -14.94
N GLU A 124 12.93 4.34 -14.79
CA GLU A 124 13.88 4.35 -15.93
C GLU A 124 13.58 3.21 -16.92
N LEU A 125 13.24 2.00 -16.42
CA LEU A 125 12.84 0.86 -17.25
C LEU A 125 11.60 1.17 -18.10
N SER A 126 10.63 1.88 -17.55
CA SER A 126 9.37 2.26 -18.20
C SER A 126 9.38 3.67 -18.80
N LYS A 127 10.55 4.27 -18.95
CA LYS A 127 10.71 5.62 -19.49
C LYS A 127 10.12 5.73 -20.89
N GLY A 128 9.34 6.79 -21.13
CA GLY A 128 8.63 7.01 -22.39
C GLY A 128 7.28 6.32 -22.50
N GLN A 129 6.94 5.43 -21.56
CA GLN A 129 5.60 4.87 -21.46
C GLN A 129 4.63 5.88 -20.81
N ASP A 130 3.33 5.63 -20.92
CA ASP A 130 2.32 6.45 -20.23
C ASP A 130 2.41 6.29 -18.71
N ALA A 131 1.77 7.23 -18.00
CA ALA A 131 1.88 7.31 -16.54
C ALA A 131 1.35 6.06 -15.81
N VAL A 132 0.30 5.42 -16.34
CA VAL A 132 -0.26 4.20 -15.70
C VAL A 132 0.70 3.03 -15.89
N THR A 133 1.24 2.84 -17.09
CA THR A 133 2.23 1.79 -17.37
C THR A 133 3.48 1.96 -16.49
N GLN A 134 3.93 3.19 -16.25
CA GLN A 134 5.03 3.46 -15.34
C GLN A 134 4.69 3.08 -13.89
N MET A 135 3.46 3.38 -13.44
CA MET A 135 2.97 3.01 -12.11
C MET A 135 2.83 1.49 -11.95
N GLU A 136 2.21 0.81 -12.94
CA GLU A 136 2.10 -0.66 -12.99
C GLU A 136 3.49 -1.32 -12.94
N THR A 137 4.47 -0.80 -13.68
CA THR A 137 5.85 -1.33 -13.67
C THR A 137 6.49 -1.19 -12.30
N CYS A 138 6.27 -0.07 -11.62
CA CYS A 138 6.75 0.13 -10.25
C CYS A 138 6.10 -0.87 -9.28
N ASP A 139 4.78 -1.04 -9.36
CA ASP A 139 4.03 -1.92 -8.45
C ASP A 139 4.37 -3.39 -8.66
N LEU A 140 4.52 -3.83 -9.89
CA LEU A 140 4.92 -5.21 -10.21
C LEU A 140 6.27 -5.60 -9.60
N ASN A 141 7.20 -4.66 -9.52
CA ASN A 141 8.55 -4.92 -9.05
C ASN A 141 8.77 -4.65 -7.56
N LEU A 142 7.95 -3.81 -6.93
CA LEU A 142 8.09 -3.45 -5.51
C LEU A 142 6.90 -3.95 -4.69
N TRP A 143 5.70 -3.50 -5.01
CA TRP A 143 4.49 -3.78 -4.24
C TRP A 143 4.07 -5.25 -4.34
N MET A 144 4.05 -5.78 -5.55
CA MET A 144 3.68 -7.17 -5.81
C MET A 144 4.61 -8.14 -5.09
N VAL A 145 5.91 -7.96 -5.22
CA VAL A 145 6.92 -8.87 -4.66
C VAL A 145 7.07 -8.67 -3.15
N GLY A 146 7.17 -7.40 -2.70
CA GLY A 146 7.50 -7.08 -1.31
C GLY A 146 6.31 -7.09 -0.35
N ASP A 147 5.07 -7.12 -0.86
CA ASP A 147 3.87 -7.12 -0.02
C ASP A 147 2.84 -8.16 -0.47
N ILE A 148 2.29 -8.04 -1.68
CA ILE A 148 1.14 -8.83 -2.12
C ILE A 148 1.43 -10.32 -2.11
N LEU A 149 2.48 -10.76 -2.80
CA LEU A 149 2.85 -12.17 -2.87
C LEU A 149 3.44 -12.67 -1.55
N LEU A 150 4.22 -11.84 -0.87
CA LEU A 150 4.80 -12.20 0.42
C LEU A 150 3.72 -12.54 1.45
N LYS A 151 2.70 -11.67 1.62
CA LYS A 151 1.60 -11.95 2.55
C LYS A 151 0.74 -13.11 2.10
N ALA A 152 0.47 -13.23 0.78
CA ALA A 152 -0.34 -14.30 0.23
C ALA A 152 0.28 -15.66 0.52
N ASP A 153 1.56 -15.82 0.22
CA ASP A 153 2.33 -17.04 0.48
C ASP A 153 2.44 -17.35 1.98
N LYS A 154 2.92 -16.40 2.78
CA LYS A 154 3.13 -16.65 4.22
C LYS A 154 1.83 -16.98 4.96
N MET A 155 0.72 -16.32 4.62
CA MET A 155 -0.56 -16.56 5.30
C MET A 155 -1.24 -17.85 4.84
N SER A 156 -1.08 -18.25 3.59
CA SER A 156 -1.61 -19.52 3.09
C SER A 156 -0.76 -20.70 3.58
N MET A 157 0.57 -20.60 3.50
CA MET A 157 1.47 -21.65 3.95
C MET A 157 1.43 -21.87 5.47
N ALA A 158 1.17 -20.82 6.27
CA ALA A 158 0.93 -20.96 7.71
C ALA A 158 -0.30 -21.85 8.03
N ASN A 159 -1.17 -22.07 7.06
CA ASN A 159 -2.34 -22.92 7.16
C ASN A 159 -2.26 -24.19 6.27
N SER A 160 -1.08 -24.51 5.74
CA SER A 160 -0.84 -25.65 4.83
C SER A 160 -1.79 -25.64 3.62
N LEU A 161 -2.08 -24.45 3.11
CA LEU A 161 -2.93 -24.20 1.94
C LEU A 161 -2.06 -23.71 0.79
N GLU A 162 -2.07 -24.41 -0.36
CA GLU A 162 -1.40 -23.93 -1.56
C GLU A 162 -2.24 -22.88 -2.27
N LEU A 163 -1.74 -21.66 -2.35
CA LEU A 163 -2.38 -20.56 -3.05
C LEU A 163 -1.76 -20.38 -4.44
N ARG A 164 -2.58 -20.46 -5.48
CA ARG A 164 -2.16 -20.21 -6.87
C ARG A 164 -2.74 -18.91 -7.38
N VAL A 165 -1.95 -18.19 -8.19
CA VAL A 165 -2.22 -16.83 -8.67
C VAL A 165 -2.28 -16.80 -10.21
N PRO A 166 -3.37 -17.28 -10.84
CA PRO A 166 -3.46 -17.46 -12.28
C PRO A 166 -3.33 -16.18 -13.09
N PHE A 167 -3.63 -15.00 -12.51
CA PHE A 167 -3.41 -13.72 -13.19
C PHE A 167 -1.93 -13.40 -13.40
N LEU A 168 -1.03 -13.98 -12.61
CA LEU A 168 0.42 -13.80 -12.76
C LEU A 168 1.06 -14.81 -13.72
N ASP A 169 0.24 -15.59 -14.45
CA ASP A 169 0.75 -16.45 -15.53
C ASP A 169 1.40 -15.60 -16.63
N ARG A 170 2.49 -16.12 -17.20
CA ARG A 170 3.26 -15.43 -18.24
C ARG A 170 2.40 -15.03 -19.45
N LYS A 171 1.49 -15.92 -19.90
CA LYS A 171 0.62 -15.64 -21.03
C LYS A 171 -0.39 -14.53 -20.73
N VAL A 172 -0.87 -14.47 -19.48
CA VAL A 172 -1.73 -13.37 -19.01
C VAL A 172 -0.96 -12.06 -19.00
N PHE A 173 0.29 -12.06 -18.54
CA PHE A 173 1.16 -10.88 -18.59
C PHE A 173 1.41 -10.43 -20.04
N GLU A 174 1.78 -11.33 -20.93
CA GLU A 174 1.99 -11.04 -22.34
C GLU A 174 0.74 -10.40 -22.98
N LEU A 175 -0.44 -10.94 -22.71
CA LEU A 175 -1.70 -10.35 -23.15
C LEU A 175 -1.92 -8.95 -22.55
N ALA A 176 -1.81 -8.83 -21.22
CA ALA A 176 -2.08 -7.59 -20.50
C ALA A 176 -1.13 -6.45 -20.90
N SER A 177 0.14 -6.76 -21.22
CA SER A 177 1.13 -5.79 -21.66
C SER A 177 0.80 -5.15 -23.01
N HIS A 178 0.00 -5.82 -23.84
CA HIS A 178 -0.46 -5.30 -25.14
C HIS A 178 -1.79 -4.54 -25.06
N ILE A 179 -2.47 -4.56 -23.91
CA ILE A 179 -3.74 -3.82 -23.74
C ILE A 179 -3.42 -2.33 -23.54
N PRO A 180 -3.91 -1.45 -24.43
CA PRO A 180 -3.71 -0.01 -24.25
C PRO A 180 -4.30 0.49 -22.94
N THR A 181 -3.64 1.43 -22.28
CA THR A 181 -4.03 2.00 -20.98
C THR A 181 -5.50 2.46 -20.94
N LYS A 182 -6.00 3.09 -22.03
CA LYS A 182 -7.41 3.50 -22.16
C LYS A 182 -8.41 2.33 -22.05
N CYS A 183 -7.97 1.11 -22.35
CA CYS A 183 -8.75 -0.12 -22.19
C CYS A 183 -8.55 -0.79 -20.83
N LYS A 184 -7.59 -0.34 -20.04
CA LYS A 184 -7.38 -0.79 -18.65
C LYS A 184 -8.09 0.11 -17.65
N VAL A 185 -7.88 1.43 -17.76
CA VAL A 185 -8.35 2.41 -16.77
C VAL A 185 -8.62 3.78 -17.39
N ASN A 186 -9.59 4.49 -16.84
CA ASN A 186 -9.87 5.91 -17.12
C ASN A 186 -10.28 6.63 -15.81
N ALA A 187 -10.72 7.88 -15.90
CA ALA A 187 -11.13 8.66 -14.71
C ALA A 187 -12.25 8.00 -13.89
N ASN A 188 -13.12 7.23 -14.53
CA ASN A 188 -14.33 6.68 -13.91
C ASN A 188 -14.20 5.19 -13.55
N GLN A 189 -13.52 4.41 -14.38
CA GLN A 189 -13.55 2.94 -14.33
C GLN A 189 -12.13 2.35 -14.32
N THR A 190 -11.98 1.23 -13.62
CA THR A 190 -10.78 0.38 -13.56
C THR A 190 -11.09 -0.99 -14.15
N LYS A 191 -10.06 -1.74 -14.57
CA LYS A 191 -10.16 -3.09 -15.13
C LYS A 191 -11.12 -3.17 -16.34
N ILE A 192 -11.16 -2.16 -17.20
CA ILE A 192 -12.18 -2.02 -18.25
C ILE A 192 -12.22 -3.27 -19.14
N ALA A 193 -11.10 -3.68 -19.74
CA ALA A 193 -11.03 -4.85 -20.59
C ALA A 193 -11.38 -6.15 -19.85
N MET A 194 -10.89 -6.30 -18.62
CA MET A 194 -11.17 -7.47 -17.77
C MET A 194 -12.67 -7.57 -17.44
N ARG A 195 -13.31 -6.44 -17.09
CA ARG A 195 -14.75 -6.40 -16.83
C ARG A 195 -15.56 -6.78 -18.07
N GLY A 196 -15.23 -6.19 -19.23
CA GLY A 196 -15.91 -6.53 -20.48
C GLY A 196 -15.74 -8.00 -20.90
N ALA A 197 -14.61 -8.63 -20.56
CA ALA A 197 -14.45 -10.07 -20.75
C ALA A 197 -15.30 -10.87 -19.74
N ALA A 198 -15.32 -10.44 -18.48
CA ALA A 198 -16.04 -11.11 -17.40
C ALA A 198 -17.56 -11.09 -17.61
N GLU A 199 -18.14 -10.03 -18.17
CA GLU A 199 -19.56 -9.93 -18.48
C GLU A 199 -20.07 -11.05 -19.41
N LYS A 200 -19.19 -11.66 -20.19
CA LYS A 200 -19.51 -12.77 -21.09
C LYS A 200 -19.56 -14.12 -20.40
N THR A 201 -19.04 -14.24 -19.19
CA THR A 201 -18.80 -15.53 -18.51
C THR A 201 -19.38 -15.60 -17.10
N ILE A 202 -19.56 -14.46 -16.43
CA ILE A 202 -20.11 -14.40 -15.08
C ILE A 202 -21.25 -13.39 -14.99
N PRO A 203 -22.13 -13.49 -13.96
CA PRO A 203 -23.25 -12.56 -13.80
C PRO A 203 -22.80 -11.09 -13.79
N ALA A 204 -23.50 -10.21 -14.50
CA ALA A 204 -23.19 -8.79 -14.63
C ALA A 204 -22.97 -8.08 -13.28
N LYS A 205 -23.78 -8.40 -12.25
CA LYS A 205 -23.63 -7.88 -10.89
C LYS A 205 -22.23 -8.19 -10.30
N THR A 206 -21.62 -9.30 -10.67
CA THR A 206 -20.27 -9.70 -10.22
C THR A 206 -19.20 -9.03 -11.07
N ALA A 207 -19.38 -9.00 -12.40
CA ALA A 207 -18.45 -8.40 -13.34
C ALA A 207 -18.26 -6.88 -13.09
N ASP A 208 -19.37 -6.18 -12.76
CA ASP A 208 -19.35 -4.72 -12.51
C ASP A 208 -19.18 -4.33 -11.02
N LYS A 209 -18.91 -5.29 -10.16
CA LYS A 209 -18.73 -5.02 -8.72
C LYS A 209 -17.64 -3.97 -8.48
N LYS A 210 -17.96 -2.95 -7.68
CA LYS A 210 -16.98 -1.95 -7.25
C LYS A 210 -15.82 -2.60 -6.48
N LYS A 211 -14.59 -2.13 -6.74
CA LYS A 211 -13.43 -2.54 -5.95
C LYS A 211 -13.61 -2.08 -4.51
N LEU A 212 -13.66 -3.02 -3.57
CA LEU A 212 -13.76 -2.76 -2.13
C LEU A 212 -12.41 -2.91 -1.43
N GLY A 213 -11.42 -3.55 -2.06
CA GLY A 213 -10.20 -4.00 -1.40
C GLY A 213 -10.49 -5.12 -0.41
N PHE A 214 -9.57 -5.33 0.54
CA PHE A 214 -9.71 -6.30 1.63
C PHE A 214 -9.58 -5.54 2.98
N PRO A 215 -10.61 -4.78 3.38
CA PRO A 215 -10.52 -3.87 4.51
C PRO A 215 -10.48 -4.62 5.84
N VAL A 216 -9.49 -4.28 6.67
CA VAL A 216 -9.41 -4.69 8.08
C VAL A 216 -9.62 -3.44 8.93
N PRO A 217 -10.49 -3.48 9.94
CA PRO A 217 -10.89 -2.28 10.69
C PRO A 217 -9.85 -1.82 11.74
N VAL A 218 -8.55 -1.92 11.43
CA VAL A 218 -7.45 -1.52 12.33
C VAL A 218 -7.59 -0.07 12.78
N ARG A 219 -8.05 0.82 11.89
CA ARG A 219 -8.33 2.23 12.23
C ARG A 219 -9.31 2.36 13.41
N ALA A 220 -10.36 1.53 13.43
CA ALA A 220 -11.35 1.53 14.50
C ALA A 220 -10.82 0.83 15.76
N TRP A 221 -10.14 -0.31 15.59
CA TRP A 221 -9.54 -1.03 16.71
C TRP A 221 -8.55 -0.17 17.48
N LEU A 222 -7.72 0.61 16.81
CA LEU A 222 -6.75 1.50 17.47
C LEU A 222 -7.39 2.69 18.22
N ARG A 223 -8.70 2.90 18.09
CA ARG A 223 -9.48 3.86 18.91
C ARG A 223 -10.17 3.20 20.08
N ASP A 224 -10.29 1.88 20.08
CA ASP A 224 -10.80 1.10 21.20
C ASP A 224 -9.70 0.97 22.27
N GLU A 225 -10.06 1.23 23.53
CA GLU A 225 -9.10 1.27 24.64
C GLU A 225 -8.38 -0.07 24.84
N GLN A 226 -9.08 -1.18 24.64
CA GLN A 226 -8.52 -2.52 24.76
C GLN A 226 -7.37 -2.74 23.78
N TYR A 227 -7.58 -2.45 22.49
CA TYR A 227 -6.56 -2.65 21.45
C TYR A 227 -5.47 -1.58 21.50
N ALA A 228 -5.84 -0.33 21.75
CA ALA A 228 -4.89 0.75 21.98
C ALA A 228 -3.96 0.46 23.16
N GLY A 229 -4.49 -0.15 24.23
CA GLY A 229 -3.71 -0.58 25.39
C GLY A 229 -2.63 -1.61 25.04
N VAL A 230 -2.91 -2.56 24.13
CA VAL A 230 -1.91 -3.53 23.64
C VAL A 230 -0.77 -2.81 22.89
N VAL A 231 -1.13 -1.89 21.98
CA VAL A 231 -0.15 -1.11 21.23
C VAL A 231 0.67 -0.22 22.16
N ARG A 232 0.05 0.41 23.13
CA ARG A 232 0.73 1.25 24.12
C ARG A 232 1.75 0.45 24.94
N LYS A 233 1.41 -0.78 25.34
CA LYS A 233 2.37 -1.67 26.01
C LYS A 233 3.58 -1.94 25.11
N ALA A 234 3.36 -2.26 23.83
CA ALA A 234 4.45 -2.51 22.89
C ALA A 234 5.33 -1.25 22.68
N PHE A 235 4.73 -0.06 22.66
CA PHE A 235 5.45 1.21 22.50
C PHE A 235 6.30 1.62 23.72
N ASN A 236 6.14 0.97 24.85
CA ASN A 236 6.90 1.24 26.09
C ASN A 236 7.77 0.05 26.51
N THR A 237 8.15 -0.81 25.58
CA THR A 237 9.10 -1.90 25.81
C THR A 237 10.56 -1.43 25.62
N PRO A 238 11.55 -2.12 26.22
CA PRO A 238 12.97 -1.85 25.95
C PRO A 238 13.32 -1.93 24.46
N ALA A 239 12.68 -2.85 23.72
CA ALA A 239 12.81 -2.94 22.28
C ALA A 239 12.35 -1.66 21.56
N ALA A 240 11.20 -1.10 21.94
CA ALA A 240 10.74 0.17 21.39
C ALA A 240 11.71 1.33 21.72
N GLU A 241 12.22 1.37 22.94
CA GLU A 241 13.21 2.38 23.36
C GLU A 241 14.54 2.27 22.61
N GLN A 242 14.91 1.10 22.15
CA GLN A 242 16.12 0.91 21.35
C GLN A 242 16.05 1.69 20.03
N PHE A 243 14.91 1.65 19.34
CA PHE A 243 14.75 2.17 17.99
C PHE A 243 14.06 3.53 17.93
N PHE A 244 13.12 3.79 18.85
CA PHE A 244 12.18 4.90 18.74
C PHE A 244 12.24 5.84 19.95
N ARG A 245 11.80 7.07 19.74
CA ARG A 245 11.45 8.00 20.82
C ARG A 245 10.05 7.67 21.30
N THR A 246 9.93 6.90 22.37
CA THR A 246 8.66 6.35 22.88
C THR A 246 7.64 7.43 23.24
N LYS A 247 8.07 8.62 23.68
CA LYS A 247 7.22 9.79 23.87
C LYS A 247 6.49 10.19 22.58
N GLU A 248 7.17 10.18 21.46
CA GLU A 248 6.58 10.52 20.16
C GLU A 248 5.63 9.42 19.65
N LEU A 249 5.96 8.14 19.92
CA LEU A 249 5.06 7.02 19.60
C LEU A 249 3.74 7.14 20.37
N ASN A 250 3.82 7.39 21.68
CA ASN A 250 2.64 7.53 22.53
C ASN A 250 1.82 8.76 22.11
N ALA A 251 2.46 9.91 21.82
CA ALA A 251 1.76 11.11 21.32
C ALA A 251 1.04 10.84 19.97
N MET A 252 1.65 10.05 19.09
CA MET A 252 1.04 9.65 17.82
C MET A 252 -0.20 8.76 18.02
N LEU A 253 -0.14 7.84 18.99
CA LEU A 253 -1.27 6.99 19.38
C LEU A 253 -2.40 7.84 20.00
N ASP A 254 -2.09 8.74 20.92
CA ASP A 254 -3.07 9.62 21.57
C ASP A 254 -3.79 10.54 20.56
N GLN A 255 -3.06 11.06 19.58
CA GLN A 255 -3.66 11.83 18.47
C GLN A 255 -4.63 10.99 17.63
N HIS A 256 -4.35 9.70 17.45
CA HIS A 256 -5.24 8.82 16.71
C HIS A 256 -6.49 8.47 17.52
N ILE A 257 -6.33 8.13 18.79
CA ILE A 257 -7.43 7.81 19.71
C ILE A 257 -8.39 9.00 19.82
N SER A 258 -7.85 10.20 20.04
CA SER A 258 -8.66 11.43 20.16
C SER A 258 -9.28 11.91 18.83
N GLY A 259 -8.96 11.27 17.72
CA GLY A 259 -9.43 11.69 16.40
C GLY A 259 -8.76 12.95 15.84
N LYS A 260 -7.81 13.56 16.58
CA LYS A 260 -7.08 14.75 16.15
C LYS A 260 -6.28 14.53 14.87
N ARG A 261 -5.74 13.33 14.68
CA ARG A 261 -5.00 12.93 13.49
C ARG A 261 -5.18 11.44 13.22
N ASP A 262 -5.38 11.09 11.95
CA ASP A 262 -5.47 9.70 11.51
C ASP A 262 -4.06 9.14 11.27
N ASN A 263 -3.52 8.43 12.26
CA ASN A 263 -2.17 7.86 12.25
C ASN A 263 -2.17 6.32 12.19
N TRP A 264 -3.31 5.67 11.90
CA TRP A 264 -3.46 4.23 12.06
C TRP A 264 -2.42 3.40 11.29
N ARG A 265 -2.08 3.80 10.06
CA ARG A 265 -1.10 3.06 9.24
C ARG A 265 0.30 3.11 9.84
N GLN A 266 0.72 4.28 10.32
CA GLN A 266 2.02 4.48 10.95
C GLN A 266 2.12 3.71 12.26
N ILE A 267 1.08 3.78 13.09
CA ILE A 267 0.97 3.04 14.34
C ILE A 267 1.05 1.54 14.07
N TRP A 268 0.26 1.05 13.13
CA TRP A 268 0.24 -0.36 12.76
C TRP A 268 1.60 -0.84 12.25
N CYS A 269 2.25 -0.08 11.37
CA CYS A 269 3.57 -0.42 10.84
C CYS A 269 4.62 -0.57 11.96
N ILE A 270 4.68 0.38 12.89
CA ILE A 270 5.63 0.33 14.01
C ILE A 270 5.27 -0.80 14.98
N PHE A 271 3.98 -0.99 15.26
CA PHE A 271 3.51 -2.07 16.12
C PHE A 271 3.88 -3.45 15.57
N MET A 272 3.65 -3.68 14.27
CA MET A 272 4.03 -4.95 13.62
C MET A 272 5.54 -5.19 13.62
N PHE A 273 6.34 -4.14 13.42
CA PHE A 273 7.79 -4.23 13.58
C PHE A 273 8.17 -4.63 15.00
N LEU A 274 7.59 -4.03 16.02
CA LEU A 274 7.90 -4.34 17.42
C LEU A 274 7.47 -5.76 17.81
N VAL A 275 6.30 -6.22 17.34
CA VAL A 275 5.83 -7.59 17.56
C VAL A 275 6.80 -8.60 16.92
N TRP A 276 7.21 -8.33 15.67
CA TRP A 276 8.18 -9.16 14.98
C TRP A 276 9.54 -9.17 15.69
N TYR A 277 10.03 -8.00 16.13
CA TYR A 277 11.30 -7.89 16.83
C TYR A 277 11.28 -8.62 18.19
N ASP A 278 10.20 -8.50 18.92
CA ASP A 278 10.01 -9.22 20.20
C ASP A 278 10.07 -10.74 19.99
N GLU A 279 9.39 -11.25 18.96
CA GLU A 279 9.33 -12.68 18.68
C GLU A 279 10.69 -13.26 18.25
N TYR A 280 11.42 -12.54 17.42
CA TYR A 280 12.64 -13.09 16.80
C TYR A 280 13.95 -12.72 17.53
N PHE A 281 13.96 -11.66 18.33
CA PHE A 281 15.18 -11.13 18.95
C PHE A 281 15.13 -10.98 20.47
N VAL A 282 13.94 -10.99 21.07
CA VAL A 282 13.79 -10.85 22.53
C VAL A 282 13.42 -12.17 23.18
N LYS A 283 12.48 -12.93 22.62
CA LYS A 283 11.98 -14.20 23.19
C LYS A 283 12.86 -15.42 22.86
N ARG A 284 13.93 -15.26 22.12
CA ARG A 284 14.87 -16.35 21.79
C ARG A 284 15.84 -16.65 22.92
#